data_22911e8708e8244886559c50eda352ff
#
_entry.id   22911e8708e8244886559c50eda352ff
#
_cell.length_a   1.000
_cell.length_b   1.000
_cell.length_c   1.000
_cell.angle_alpha   90.00
_cell.angle_beta   90.00
_cell.angle_gamma   90.00
#
_symmetry.space_group_name_H-M   'P 1'
#
loop_
_entity.id
_entity.type
_entity.pdbx_description
1 polymer ?
#
loop_
_entity_poly.entity_id
_entity_poly.type
_entity_poly.pdbx_seq_one_letter_code
_entity_poly.pdbx_strand_id
1 'polypeptide(L)'
;TQSKLANLLFTYELQRRLAPRGKTIAVAAHPGTSSTELARNVPTVLQRAFQVVSPLIAQSPAGGALPSLRAATDPGVLGGQYYGPDGIGQQKGAPVVVASSDQSYDIGLQRRLWAVSEELTGVTFAV
;
A
#
# COMPACT_ATOMS: atom_id res chain seq x y z
N THR A 1 4.12 6.68 -7.52
CA THR A 1 4.74 7.91 -6.96
C THR A 1 5.78 7.54 -5.91
N GLN A 2 6.82 8.37 -5.73
CA GLN A 2 7.93 8.11 -4.79
C GLN A 2 7.43 7.88 -3.35
N SER A 3 6.42 8.63 -2.90
CA SER A 3 5.84 8.46 -1.56
C SER A 3 5.25 7.06 -1.31
N LYS A 4 4.63 6.47 -2.33
CA LYS A 4 4.08 5.11 -2.22
C LYS A 4 5.20 4.06 -2.20
N LEU A 5 6.25 4.26 -2.98
CA LEU A 5 7.45 3.42 -2.91
C LEU A 5 8.10 3.52 -1.53
N ALA A 6 8.22 4.72 -0.96
CA ALA A 6 8.78 4.91 0.38
C ALA A 6 8.00 4.13 1.46
N ASN A 7 6.67 4.10 1.38
CA ASN A 7 5.85 3.31 2.31
C ASN A 7 6.16 1.80 2.22
N LEU A 8 6.36 1.27 1.02
CA LEU A 8 6.72 -0.15 0.84
C LEU A 8 8.14 -0.45 1.33
N LEU A 9 9.11 0.40 0.97
CA LEU A 9 10.49 0.28 1.48
C LEU A 9 10.52 0.29 3.01
N PHE A 10 9.76 1.19 3.64
CA PHE A 10 9.62 1.27 5.09
C PHE A 10 9.00 -0.01 5.66
N THR A 11 7.91 -0.50 5.07
CA THR A 11 7.23 -1.71 5.55
C THR A 11 8.16 -2.92 5.52
N TYR A 12 8.92 -3.10 4.45
CA TYR A 12 9.82 -4.24 4.32
C TYR A 12 11.03 -4.14 5.24
N GLU A 13 11.60 -2.94 5.44
CA GLU A 13 12.64 -2.73 6.43
C GLU A 13 12.13 -2.99 7.85
N LEU A 14 10.97 -2.47 8.20
CA LEU A 14 10.34 -2.69 9.51
C LEU A 14 10.11 -4.18 9.75
N GLN A 15 9.57 -4.90 8.78
CA GLN A 15 9.37 -6.35 8.89
C GLN A 15 10.68 -7.08 9.16
N ARG A 16 11.76 -6.73 8.47
CA ARG A 16 13.07 -7.37 8.66
C ARG A 16 13.61 -7.15 10.07
N ARG A 17 13.37 -5.98 10.64
CA ARG A 17 13.78 -5.64 12.01
C ARG A 17 12.93 -6.32 13.06
N LEU A 18 11.62 -6.48 12.79
CA LEU A 18 10.67 -7.15 13.69
C LEU A 18 10.82 -8.67 13.68
N ALA A 19 11.23 -9.27 12.57
CA ALA A 19 11.27 -10.74 12.38
C ALA A 19 11.99 -11.51 13.51
N PRO A 20 13.13 -11.05 14.06
CA PRO A 20 13.79 -11.77 15.15
C PRO A 20 12.97 -11.82 16.45
N ARG A 21 12.02 -10.90 16.63
CA ARG A 21 11.19 -10.81 17.85
C ARG A 21 9.92 -11.67 17.79
N GLY A 22 9.47 -12.06 16.61
CA GLY A 22 8.41 -13.06 16.36
C GLY A 22 6.99 -12.72 16.81
N LYS A 23 6.75 -11.53 17.41
CA LYS A 23 5.44 -11.18 18.01
C LYS A 23 4.63 -10.18 17.18
N THR A 24 5.30 -9.42 16.34
CA THR A 24 4.68 -8.34 15.54
C THR A 24 5.15 -8.47 14.11
N ILE A 25 4.24 -8.25 13.17
CA ILE A 25 4.53 -8.26 11.75
C ILE A 25 4.19 -6.90 11.14
N ALA A 26 4.91 -6.52 10.09
CA ALA A 26 4.61 -5.38 9.26
C ALA A 26 4.10 -5.86 7.90
N VAL A 27 2.98 -5.32 7.45
CA VAL A 27 2.36 -5.62 6.16
C VAL A 27 1.90 -4.33 5.51
N ALA A 28 1.73 -4.36 4.19
CA ALA A 28 1.21 -3.23 3.44
C ALA A 28 -0.09 -3.62 2.73
N ALA A 29 -0.95 -2.63 2.49
CA ALA A 29 -2.15 -2.79 1.70
C ALA A 29 -2.42 -1.55 0.85
N HIS A 30 -3.04 -1.73 -0.33
CA HIS A 30 -3.54 -0.63 -1.13
C HIS A 30 -4.99 -0.91 -1.58
N PRO A 31 -5.81 0.14 -1.68
CA PRO A 31 -7.22 -0.01 -2.01
C PRO A 31 -7.49 -0.25 -3.51
N GLY A 32 -6.47 -0.31 -4.35
CA GLY A 32 -6.67 -0.20 -5.78
C GLY A 32 -7.05 1.24 -6.18
N THR A 33 -7.79 1.37 -7.27
CA THR A 33 -8.34 2.65 -7.71
C THR A 33 -9.70 2.85 -7.10
N SER A 34 -9.79 3.69 -6.05
CA SER A 34 -11.09 4.07 -5.48
C SER A 34 -11.55 5.42 -6.03
N SER A 35 -12.87 5.57 -6.21
CA SER A 35 -13.49 6.76 -6.81
C SER A 35 -13.42 8.02 -5.94
N THR A 36 -12.93 7.90 -4.70
CA THR A 36 -13.08 8.93 -3.66
C THR A 36 -12.20 10.17 -3.86
N GLU A 37 -11.07 10.08 -4.56
CA GLU A 37 -10.17 11.23 -4.73
C GLU A 37 -9.80 11.58 -6.19
N LEU A 38 -10.06 10.68 -7.14
CA LEU A 38 -9.73 10.95 -8.55
C LEU A 38 -10.54 12.13 -9.12
N ALA A 39 -11.77 12.34 -8.63
CA ALA A 39 -12.65 13.42 -9.09
C ALA A 39 -12.24 14.81 -8.60
N ARG A 40 -11.41 14.92 -7.56
CA ARG A 40 -11.07 16.21 -6.94
C ARG A 40 -10.24 17.14 -7.85
N ASN A 41 -9.43 16.55 -8.74
CA ASN A 41 -8.49 17.29 -9.60
C ASN A 41 -8.88 17.27 -11.09
N VAL A 42 -10.10 16.80 -11.42
CA VAL A 42 -10.58 16.75 -12.80
C VAL A 42 -11.29 18.08 -13.13
N PRO A 43 -10.92 18.77 -14.24
CA PRO A 43 -11.64 19.97 -14.68
C PRO A 43 -13.13 19.71 -14.82
N THR A 44 -13.96 20.66 -14.41
CA THR A 44 -15.43 20.56 -14.31
C THR A 44 -16.09 20.06 -15.61
N VAL A 45 -15.51 20.39 -16.76
CA VAL A 45 -16.00 19.97 -18.08
C VAL A 45 -15.86 18.45 -18.29
N LEU A 46 -14.83 17.84 -17.71
CA LEU A 46 -14.56 16.40 -17.81
C LEU A 46 -15.18 15.58 -16.66
N GLN A 47 -15.67 16.23 -15.60
CA GLN A 47 -16.27 15.56 -14.44
C GLN A 47 -17.48 14.70 -14.81
N ARG A 48 -18.33 15.18 -15.76
CA ARG A 48 -19.49 14.41 -16.21
C ARG A 48 -19.10 13.13 -16.95
N ALA A 49 -18.12 13.20 -17.85
CA ALA A 49 -17.60 12.02 -18.52
C ALA A 49 -16.92 11.06 -17.52
N PHE A 50 -16.20 11.60 -16.55
CA PHE A 50 -15.56 10.83 -15.51
C PHE A 50 -16.56 10.13 -14.59
N GLN A 51 -17.68 10.79 -14.22
CA GLN A 51 -18.76 10.19 -13.42
C GLN A 51 -19.42 9.00 -14.10
N VAL A 52 -19.50 8.99 -15.43
CA VAL A 52 -20.08 7.88 -16.21
C VAL A 52 -19.10 6.70 -16.31
N VAL A 53 -17.80 6.97 -16.41
CA VAL A 53 -16.77 5.95 -16.63
C VAL A 53 -16.19 5.41 -15.30
N SER A 54 -16.18 6.22 -14.25
CA SER A 54 -15.57 5.85 -12.96
C SER A 54 -16.18 4.59 -12.30
N PRO A 55 -17.51 4.33 -12.35
CA PRO A 55 -18.08 3.09 -11.80
C PRO A 55 -17.59 1.82 -12.49
N LEU A 56 -17.15 1.92 -13.75
CA LEU A 56 -16.61 0.78 -14.51
C LEU A 56 -15.17 0.44 -14.11
N ILE A 57 -14.39 1.46 -13.68
CA ILE A 57 -12.95 1.34 -13.45
C ILE A 57 -12.62 1.34 -11.96
N ALA A 58 -13.32 2.15 -11.16
CA ALA A 58 -13.08 2.28 -9.73
C ALA A 58 -14.00 1.35 -8.92
N GLN A 59 -13.47 0.83 -7.83
CA GLN A 59 -14.30 0.09 -6.89
C GLN A 59 -14.98 1.02 -5.85
N SER A 60 -16.03 0.50 -5.20
CA SER A 60 -16.69 1.21 -4.11
C SER A 60 -15.72 1.45 -2.95
N PRO A 61 -15.95 2.45 -2.08
CA PRO A 61 -15.17 2.65 -0.87
C PRO A 61 -15.08 1.40 0.02
N ALA A 62 -16.18 0.65 0.12
CA ALA A 62 -16.21 -0.62 0.84
C ALA A 62 -15.28 -1.67 0.20
N GLY A 63 -15.29 -1.79 -1.14
CA GLY A 63 -14.35 -2.65 -1.86
C GLY A 63 -12.89 -2.23 -1.65
N GLY A 64 -12.61 -0.93 -1.67
CA GLY A 64 -11.28 -0.38 -1.42
C GLY A 64 -10.75 -0.64 0.00
N ALA A 65 -11.63 -0.87 0.97
CA ALA A 65 -11.24 -1.21 2.34
C ALA A 65 -10.82 -2.68 2.51
N LEU A 66 -11.26 -3.57 1.63
CA LEU A 66 -11.05 -5.02 1.78
C LEU A 66 -9.59 -5.44 1.91
N PRO A 67 -8.61 -4.93 1.13
CA PRO A 67 -7.21 -5.30 1.32
C PRO A 67 -6.67 -4.93 2.71
N SER A 68 -7.03 -3.76 3.23
CA SER A 68 -6.64 -3.34 4.58
C SER A 68 -7.30 -4.19 5.66
N LEU A 69 -8.58 -4.52 5.50
CA LEU A 69 -9.29 -5.40 6.41
C LEU A 69 -8.68 -6.79 6.43
N ARG A 70 -8.39 -7.37 5.26
CA ARG A 70 -7.73 -8.68 5.17
C ARG A 70 -6.36 -8.66 5.85
N ALA A 71 -5.53 -7.65 5.55
CA ALA A 71 -4.22 -7.49 6.16
C ALA A 71 -4.28 -7.39 7.70
N ALA A 72 -5.36 -6.84 8.25
CA ALA A 72 -5.54 -6.64 9.69
C ALA A 72 -6.19 -7.83 10.42
N THR A 73 -6.99 -8.65 9.73
CA THR A 73 -7.88 -9.62 10.40
C THR A 73 -7.72 -11.07 9.95
N ASP A 74 -7.08 -11.33 8.81
CA ASP A 74 -6.87 -12.70 8.32
C ASP A 74 -5.75 -13.36 9.14
N PRO A 75 -6.04 -14.48 9.85
CA PRO A 75 -5.04 -15.18 10.67
C PRO A 75 -3.90 -15.80 9.85
N GLY A 76 -4.06 -15.94 8.54
CA GLY A 76 -3.04 -16.43 7.61
C GLY A 76 -2.07 -15.38 7.10
N VAL A 77 -2.14 -14.14 7.60
CA VAL A 77 -1.24 -13.05 7.17
C VAL A 77 0.20 -13.29 7.62
N LEU A 78 1.13 -13.17 6.67
CA LEU A 78 2.56 -13.27 6.94
C LEU A 78 3.22 -11.88 6.84
N GLY A 79 4.24 -11.68 7.66
CA GLY A 79 5.00 -10.43 7.64
C GLY A 79 5.66 -10.17 6.29
N GLY A 80 5.67 -8.92 5.85
CA GLY A 80 6.20 -8.50 4.56
C GLY A 80 5.24 -8.70 3.38
N GLN A 81 4.03 -9.20 3.60
CA GLN A 81 3.05 -9.30 2.52
C GLN A 81 2.48 -7.93 2.16
N TYR A 82 2.14 -7.80 0.88
CA TYR A 82 1.48 -6.63 0.32
C TYR A 82 0.14 -7.04 -0.26
N TYR A 83 -0.94 -6.43 0.20
CA TYR A 83 -2.32 -6.77 -0.18
C TYR A 83 -2.89 -5.75 -1.14
N GLY A 84 -3.55 -6.21 -2.17
CA GLY A 84 -4.25 -5.41 -3.16
C GLY A 84 -5.35 -6.19 -3.85
N PRO A 85 -6.15 -5.56 -4.71
CA PRO A 85 -7.18 -6.24 -5.49
C PRO A 85 -6.57 -7.14 -6.59
N ASP A 86 -7.23 -8.27 -6.89
CA ASP A 86 -6.79 -9.28 -7.87
C ASP A 86 -7.12 -8.93 -9.33
N GLY A 87 -7.90 -7.88 -9.57
CA GLY A 87 -8.32 -7.49 -10.91
C GLY A 87 -7.20 -6.86 -11.74
N ILE A 88 -7.50 -6.61 -13.01
CA ILE A 88 -6.53 -6.08 -13.99
C ILE A 88 -5.89 -4.79 -13.49
N GLY A 89 -4.56 -4.77 -13.45
CA GLY A 89 -3.78 -3.65 -12.94
C GLY A 89 -3.98 -3.37 -11.45
N GLN A 90 -4.49 -4.35 -10.69
CA GLN A 90 -4.76 -4.22 -9.25
C GLN A 90 -5.70 -3.04 -8.91
N GLN A 91 -6.66 -2.75 -9.79
CA GLN A 91 -7.54 -1.59 -9.64
C GLN A 91 -8.79 -1.88 -8.83
N LYS A 92 -9.38 -3.08 -9.00
CA LYS A 92 -10.56 -3.55 -8.27
C LYS A 92 -10.52 -5.07 -8.17
N GLY A 93 -11.29 -5.65 -7.25
CA GLY A 93 -11.41 -7.10 -7.10
C GLY A 93 -11.29 -7.57 -5.66
N ALA A 94 -11.14 -8.88 -5.50
CA ALA A 94 -10.93 -9.49 -4.19
C ALA A 94 -9.53 -9.14 -3.63
N PRO A 95 -9.39 -8.99 -2.32
CA PRO A 95 -8.10 -8.72 -1.70
C PRO A 95 -7.20 -9.97 -1.76
N VAL A 96 -6.04 -9.85 -2.40
CA VAL A 96 -5.03 -10.92 -2.50
C VAL A 96 -3.64 -10.39 -2.17
N VAL A 97 -2.69 -11.28 -1.96
CA VAL A 97 -1.28 -10.91 -1.91
C VAL A 97 -0.81 -10.55 -3.32
N VAL A 98 -0.25 -9.37 -3.48
CA VAL A 98 0.23 -8.84 -4.76
C VAL A 98 1.71 -8.54 -4.71
N ALA A 99 2.37 -8.57 -5.87
CA ALA A 99 3.74 -8.10 -5.99
C ALA A 99 3.79 -6.57 -6.01
N SER A 100 4.86 -6.03 -5.47
CA SER A 100 5.22 -4.61 -5.58
C SER A 100 6.32 -4.42 -6.65
N SER A 101 6.77 -3.17 -6.86
CA SER A 101 7.84 -2.90 -7.83
C SER A 101 9.18 -3.49 -7.36
N ASP A 102 10.05 -3.87 -8.31
CA ASP A 102 11.38 -4.42 -8.00
C ASP A 102 12.19 -3.51 -7.09
N GLN A 103 12.08 -2.19 -7.26
CA GLN A 103 12.74 -1.20 -6.42
C GLN A 103 12.34 -1.30 -4.94
N SER A 104 11.12 -1.73 -4.64
CA SER A 104 10.66 -1.86 -3.25
C SER A 104 11.37 -2.99 -2.50
N TYR A 105 11.91 -3.97 -3.22
CA TYR A 105 12.65 -5.09 -2.65
C TYR A 105 14.15 -4.81 -2.50
N ASP A 106 14.64 -3.65 -2.96
CA ASP A 106 16.04 -3.24 -2.80
C ASP A 106 16.35 -2.96 -1.32
N ILE A 107 17.11 -3.86 -0.71
CA ILE A 107 17.52 -3.78 0.70
C ILE A 107 18.36 -2.53 0.98
N GLY A 108 19.19 -2.11 0.03
CA GLY A 108 19.99 -0.89 0.16
C GLY A 108 19.11 0.35 0.27
N LEU A 109 18.10 0.46 -0.60
CA LEU A 109 17.13 1.56 -0.55
C LEU A 109 16.28 1.51 0.73
N GLN A 110 15.88 0.33 1.19
CA GLN A 110 15.13 0.16 2.43
C GLN A 110 15.91 0.68 3.64
N ARG A 111 17.18 0.25 3.78
CA ARG A 111 18.07 0.69 4.85
C ARG A 111 18.38 2.18 4.79
N ARG A 112 18.61 2.71 3.58
CA ARG A 112 18.85 4.13 3.38
C ARG A 112 17.66 4.98 3.78
N LEU A 113 16.44 4.58 3.36
CA LEU A 113 15.23 5.29 3.76
C LEU A 113 15.08 5.31 5.29
N TRP A 114 15.32 4.18 5.95
CA TRP A 114 15.26 4.09 7.41
C TRP A 114 16.23 5.06 8.07
N ALA A 115 17.52 5.02 7.70
CA ALA A 115 18.54 5.89 8.28
C ALA A 115 18.24 7.38 8.07
N VAL A 116 17.83 7.78 6.87
CA VAL A 116 17.43 9.16 6.56
C VAL A 116 16.19 9.58 7.37
N SER A 117 15.25 8.66 7.59
CA SER A 117 14.05 8.94 8.40
C SER A 117 14.43 9.18 9.86
N GLU A 118 15.33 8.39 10.44
CA GLU A 118 15.84 8.60 11.79
C GLU A 118 16.59 9.93 11.91
N GLU A 119 17.43 10.26 10.93
CA GLU A 119 18.17 11.54 10.91
C GLU A 119 17.23 12.74 10.86
N LEU A 120 16.25 12.74 9.95
CA LEU A 120 15.32 13.85 9.75
C LEU A 120 14.33 14.05 10.91
N THR A 121 13.95 12.97 11.57
CA THR A 121 12.98 13.04 12.68
C THR A 121 13.64 13.16 14.06
N GLY A 122 14.91 12.82 14.17
CA GLY A 122 15.61 12.69 15.46
C GLY A 122 15.11 11.51 16.30
N VAL A 123 14.30 10.63 15.73
CA VAL A 123 13.72 9.46 16.42
C VAL A 123 14.47 8.20 16.02
N THR A 124 15.11 7.55 16.97
CA THR A 124 15.69 6.21 16.79
C THR A 124 14.67 5.17 17.26
N PHE A 125 14.24 4.31 16.37
CA PHE A 125 13.26 3.28 16.67
C PHE A 125 13.96 1.93 16.93
N ALA A 126 14.03 1.56 18.21
CA ALA A 126 14.69 0.33 18.66
C ALA A 126 13.80 -0.91 18.41
N VAL A 127 13.89 -1.51 17.25
CA VAL A 127 13.25 -2.78 16.85
C VAL A 127 14.28 -3.81 16.42
#